data_ca61d08da5fe072a4a007a81467753d5
#
_entry.id   ca61d08da5fe072a4a007a81467753d5
#
_cell.length_a   1.000
_cell.length_b   1.000
_cell.length_c   1.000
_cell.angle_alpha   90.00
_cell.angle_beta   90.00
_cell.angle_gamma   90.00
#
_symmetry.space_group_name_H-M   'P 1'
#
loop_
_entity.id
_entity.type
_entity.pdbx_description
1 polymer ?
#
loop_
_entity_poly.entity_id
_entity_poly.type
_entity_poly.pdbx_seq_one_letter_code
_entity_poly.pdbx_strand_id
1 'polypeptide(L)'
;ETDTPAQPTGQLQEPVSEVVSIPQAPAAPAKAERRTVSAPLSGETGAVFSLDQLTYDATLGDWRTHDGVDIQAAAGTEVTAVAAGTVQSVTDDGRMGPTVVIDHGDGTVTTYASLQVDPPVLAGDHVEAGTVIGTVGNTSLTEAALGAHLHFSVSKNGQAVDPAEYLG
;
A
#
# COMPACT_ATOMS: atom_id res chain seq x y z
N GLU A 1 37.49 63.79 -47.00
CA GLU A 1 37.88 62.78 -48.00
C GLU A 1 37.81 61.43 -47.35
N THR A 2 36.76 60.75 -47.66
CA THR A 2 36.69 59.44 -48.28
C THR A 2 37.49 58.37 -47.56
N ASP A 3 36.98 57.24 -47.14
CA ASP A 3 36.33 56.26 -47.93
C ASP A 3 35.72 55.18 -47.04
N THR A 4 34.52 54.80 -47.32
CA THR A 4 33.96 53.52 -46.91
C THR A 4 34.50 52.46 -47.84
N PRO A 5 34.79 51.24 -47.36
CA PRO A 5 33.91 50.18 -47.82
C PRO A 5 33.66 48.99 -46.91
N ALA A 6 32.43 48.52 -47.08
CA ALA A 6 31.99 47.15 -47.16
C ALA A 6 32.07 46.20 -45.98
N GLN A 7 30.92 45.88 -45.51
CA GLN A 7 30.54 44.62 -44.83
C GLN A 7 30.92 43.40 -45.68
N PRO A 8 31.12 42.27 -45.02
CA PRO A 8 30.42 41.11 -45.43
C PRO A 8 29.50 40.52 -44.30
N THR A 9 28.30 40.37 -44.67
CA THR A 9 27.28 39.48 -44.14
C THR A 9 27.87 38.11 -43.78
N GLY A 10 27.91 37.84 -42.50
CA GLY A 10 28.03 36.49 -41.99
C GLY A 10 26.72 36.08 -41.37
N GLN A 11 25.93 35.30 -42.06
CA GLN A 11 24.75 34.62 -41.52
C GLN A 11 25.22 33.64 -40.47
N LEU A 12 24.90 33.93 -39.24
CA LEU A 12 24.90 32.94 -38.17
C LEU A 12 23.61 32.15 -38.30
N GLN A 13 23.76 30.97 -38.85
CA GLN A 13 22.75 29.94 -38.78
C GLN A 13 22.62 29.48 -37.34
N GLU A 14 21.48 29.75 -36.75
CA GLU A 14 21.08 29.16 -35.49
C GLU A 14 20.88 27.66 -35.70
N PRO A 15 21.42 26.79 -34.82
CA PRO A 15 21.05 25.39 -34.85
C PRO A 15 19.62 25.24 -34.32
N VAL A 16 18.73 24.89 -35.20
CA VAL A 16 17.38 24.40 -34.84
C VAL A 16 17.56 23.13 -34.02
N SER A 17 17.32 23.25 -32.74
CA SER A 17 17.15 22.09 -31.88
C SER A 17 15.90 21.35 -32.35
N GLU A 18 16.12 20.32 -33.11
CA GLU A 18 15.13 19.32 -33.44
C GLU A 18 14.75 18.60 -32.17
N VAL A 19 13.58 18.94 -31.60
CA VAL A 19 12.96 18.20 -30.50
C VAL A 19 12.51 16.87 -31.09
N VAL A 20 13.36 15.86 -30.92
CA VAL A 20 12.99 14.49 -31.20
C VAL A 20 11.91 14.09 -30.20
N SER A 21 10.65 14.21 -30.60
CA SER A 21 9.54 13.56 -29.91
C SER A 21 9.75 12.06 -30.02
N ILE A 22 10.20 11.44 -28.94
CA ILE A 22 10.16 9.99 -28.81
C ILE A 22 8.69 9.61 -28.74
N PRO A 23 8.14 8.83 -29.67
CA PRO A 23 6.79 8.32 -29.53
C PRO A 23 6.80 7.39 -28.32
N GLN A 24 6.11 7.82 -27.27
CA GLN A 24 5.83 6.97 -26.12
C GLN A 24 4.98 5.81 -26.65
N ALA A 25 5.54 4.65 -26.72
CA ALA A 25 4.80 3.44 -27.07
C ALA A 25 3.64 3.31 -26.08
N PRO A 26 2.42 3.00 -26.54
CA PRO A 26 1.32 2.71 -25.64
C PRO A 26 1.78 1.54 -24.77
N ALA A 27 1.75 1.73 -23.46
CA ALA A 27 1.98 0.67 -22.51
C ALA A 27 1.02 -0.48 -22.88
N ALA A 28 1.58 -1.59 -23.30
CA ALA A 28 0.79 -2.79 -23.55
C ALA A 28 -0.02 -3.07 -22.28
N PRO A 29 -1.30 -3.47 -22.39
CA PRO A 29 -2.05 -3.86 -21.23
C PRO A 29 -1.26 -4.97 -20.54
N ALA A 30 -0.85 -4.71 -19.31
CA ALA A 30 -0.16 -5.70 -18.51
C ALA A 30 -1.06 -6.94 -18.51
N LYS A 31 -0.55 -8.00 -19.12
CA LYS A 31 -1.18 -9.31 -19.10
C LYS A 31 -1.52 -9.56 -17.64
N ALA A 32 -2.77 -9.81 -17.34
CA ALA A 32 -3.21 -10.13 -15.99
C ALA A 32 -2.47 -11.41 -15.56
N GLU A 33 -1.27 -11.23 -15.03
CA GLU A 33 -0.54 -12.29 -14.36
C GLU A 33 -1.40 -12.70 -13.18
N ARG A 34 -1.62 -13.99 -13.03
CA ARG A 34 -2.34 -14.51 -11.87
C ARG A 34 -1.60 -13.99 -10.65
N ARG A 35 -2.22 -13.05 -9.95
CA ARG A 35 -1.61 -12.50 -8.75
C ARG A 35 -1.41 -13.63 -7.77
N THR A 36 -0.18 -13.82 -7.36
CA THR A 36 0.11 -14.69 -6.24
C THR A 36 -0.37 -13.95 -5.00
N VAL A 37 -1.38 -14.46 -4.36
CA VAL A 37 -1.88 -13.97 -3.09
C VAL A 37 -1.41 -14.94 -2.02
N SER A 38 -0.83 -14.41 -0.95
CA SER A 38 -0.35 -15.20 0.18
C SER A 38 -0.93 -14.64 1.49
N ALA A 39 -1.02 -15.47 2.51
CA ALA A 39 -1.42 -14.98 3.82
C ALA A 39 -0.40 -13.97 4.35
N PRO A 40 -0.86 -12.88 5.03
CA PRO A 40 0.06 -11.85 5.55
C PRO A 40 0.97 -12.37 6.66
N LEU A 41 0.51 -13.38 7.40
CA LEU A 41 1.29 -14.12 8.40
C LEU A 41 0.57 -15.44 8.74
N SER A 42 1.25 -16.30 9.50
CA SER A 42 0.66 -17.51 10.08
C SER A 42 0.22 -17.22 11.50
N GLY A 43 -1.08 -17.30 11.78
CA GLY A 43 -1.65 -17.06 13.10
C GLY A 43 -3.08 -17.58 13.20
N GLU A 44 -3.66 -17.50 14.40
CA GLU A 44 -5.08 -17.82 14.61
C GLU A 44 -5.93 -16.60 14.28
N THR A 45 -6.99 -16.80 13.51
CA THR A 45 -7.97 -15.75 13.25
C THR A 45 -8.78 -15.52 14.53
N GLY A 46 -8.70 -14.31 15.06
CA GLY A 46 -9.48 -13.85 16.19
C GLY A 46 -10.83 -13.29 15.74
N ALA A 47 -10.98 -11.97 15.68
CA ALA A 47 -12.18 -11.34 15.15
C ALA A 47 -12.25 -11.49 13.62
N VAL A 48 -13.44 -11.79 13.11
CA VAL A 48 -13.69 -11.98 11.68
C VAL A 48 -14.36 -10.76 11.08
N PHE A 49 -14.24 -10.61 9.76
CA PHE A 49 -14.93 -9.58 9.01
C PHE A 49 -16.45 -9.69 9.18
N SER A 50 -17.10 -8.56 9.47
CA SER A 50 -18.55 -8.48 9.63
C SER A 50 -19.05 -7.04 9.48
N LEU A 51 -19.65 -6.74 8.34
CA LEU A 51 -20.26 -5.43 8.09
C LEU A 51 -21.77 -5.41 8.35
N ASP A 52 -22.41 -6.55 8.33
CA ASP A 52 -23.87 -6.72 8.45
C ASP A 52 -24.31 -7.26 9.82
N GLN A 53 -23.37 -7.75 10.60
CA GLN A 53 -23.60 -8.26 11.94
C GLN A 53 -22.72 -7.50 12.95
N LEU A 54 -23.32 -7.19 14.09
CA LEU A 54 -22.59 -6.57 15.18
C LEU A 54 -21.88 -7.65 16.00
N THR A 55 -20.58 -7.45 16.20
CA THR A 55 -19.74 -8.25 17.09
C THR A 55 -19.41 -7.45 18.34
N TYR A 56 -19.39 -8.11 19.49
CA TYR A 56 -19.04 -7.45 20.74
C TYR A 56 -17.54 -7.15 20.79
N ASP A 57 -17.20 -5.88 20.91
CA ASP A 57 -15.83 -5.42 21.11
C ASP A 57 -15.52 -5.34 22.61
N ALA A 58 -14.65 -6.22 23.07
CA ALA A 58 -14.26 -6.31 24.48
C ALA A 58 -13.40 -5.14 24.96
N THR A 59 -12.71 -4.45 24.04
CA THR A 59 -11.87 -3.29 24.36
C THR A 59 -12.72 -2.06 24.64
N LEU A 60 -13.71 -1.83 23.79
CA LEU A 60 -14.56 -0.63 23.85
C LEU A 60 -15.89 -0.88 24.60
N GLY A 61 -16.22 -2.15 24.85
CA GLY A 61 -17.40 -2.55 25.61
C GLY A 61 -18.71 -2.30 24.88
N ASP A 62 -18.70 -2.33 23.55
CA ASP A 62 -19.88 -2.08 22.72
C ASP A 62 -20.01 -3.09 21.56
N TRP A 63 -21.11 -2.98 20.82
CA TRP A 63 -21.38 -3.81 19.65
C TRP A 63 -21.11 -3.02 18.39
N ARG A 64 -20.24 -3.53 17.53
CA ARG A 64 -19.84 -2.88 16.28
C ARG A 64 -19.60 -3.84 15.13
N THR A 65 -19.55 -3.31 13.93
CA THR A 65 -19.08 -4.01 12.75
C THR A 65 -17.55 -4.04 12.73
N HIS A 66 -16.98 -5.00 12.02
CA HIS A 66 -15.54 -5.17 11.86
C HIS A 66 -15.19 -5.23 10.37
N ASP A 67 -14.39 -4.30 9.90
CA ASP A 67 -14.06 -4.11 8.47
C ASP A 67 -12.80 -4.86 8.03
N GLY A 68 -12.27 -5.73 8.88
CA GLY A 68 -11.10 -6.55 8.63
C GLY A 68 -11.17 -7.90 9.33
N VAL A 69 -10.02 -8.52 9.47
CA VAL A 69 -9.80 -9.69 10.31
C VAL A 69 -8.63 -9.43 11.24
N ASP A 70 -8.72 -9.90 12.47
CA ASP A 70 -7.64 -9.85 13.43
C ASP A 70 -6.96 -11.22 13.49
N ILE A 71 -5.67 -11.25 13.24
CA ILE A 71 -4.87 -12.47 13.24
C ILE A 71 -3.93 -12.41 14.45
N GLN A 72 -4.18 -13.26 15.43
CA GLN A 72 -3.36 -13.33 16.63
C GLN A 72 -2.01 -13.99 16.32
N ALA A 73 -0.94 -13.33 16.72
CA ALA A 73 0.41 -13.84 16.63
C ALA A 73 1.30 -13.19 17.69
N ALA A 74 2.44 -13.80 17.99
CA ALA A 74 3.39 -13.22 18.91
C ALA A 74 3.91 -11.87 18.42
N ALA A 75 4.08 -10.92 19.32
CA ALA A 75 4.70 -9.64 18.98
C ALA A 75 6.09 -9.88 18.36
N GLY A 76 6.41 -9.19 17.27
CA GLY A 76 7.62 -9.39 16.49
C GLY A 76 7.52 -10.44 15.37
N THR A 77 6.39 -11.13 15.23
CA THR A 77 6.15 -12.00 14.06
C THR A 77 6.15 -11.16 12.78
N GLU A 78 6.85 -11.62 11.76
CA GLU A 78 6.92 -10.91 10.47
C GLU A 78 5.56 -10.87 9.78
N VAL A 79 5.23 -9.70 9.27
CA VAL A 79 4.05 -9.45 8.45
C VAL A 79 4.50 -9.19 7.02
N THR A 80 3.90 -9.89 6.08
CA THR A 80 4.28 -9.81 4.66
C THR A 80 3.15 -9.25 3.81
N ALA A 81 3.53 -8.59 2.72
CA ALA A 81 2.57 -8.15 1.71
C ALA A 81 1.86 -9.37 1.08
N VAL A 82 0.53 -9.34 1.04
CA VAL A 82 -0.28 -10.45 0.49
C VAL A 82 -0.17 -10.57 -1.02
N ALA A 83 0.14 -9.49 -1.71
CA ALA A 83 0.30 -9.43 -3.17
C ALA A 83 1.25 -8.30 -3.54
N ALA A 84 1.72 -8.30 -4.79
CA ALA A 84 2.51 -7.20 -5.33
C ALA A 84 1.73 -5.89 -5.36
N GLY A 85 2.39 -4.79 -5.07
CA GLY A 85 1.77 -3.47 -5.06
C GLY A 85 2.75 -2.36 -4.70
N THR A 86 2.22 -1.18 -4.49
CA THR A 86 2.99 0.00 -4.06
C THR A 86 2.47 0.46 -2.69
N VAL A 87 3.37 0.69 -1.77
CA VAL A 87 3.03 1.24 -0.45
C VAL A 87 2.44 2.63 -0.63
N GLN A 88 1.16 2.78 -0.36
CA GLN A 88 0.45 4.04 -0.48
C GLN A 88 0.76 4.97 0.68
N SER A 89 0.79 4.44 1.90
CA SER A 89 1.10 5.19 3.11
C SER A 89 1.65 4.30 4.21
N VAL A 90 2.45 4.92 5.08
CA VAL A 90 2.88 4.37 6.37
C VAL A 90 2.57 5.43 7.41
N THR A 91 1.66 5.14 8.31
CA THR A 91 1.14 6.09 9.30
C THR A 91 1.05 5.46 10.69
N ASP A 92 1.01 6.29 11.71
CA ASP A 92 0.68 5.89 13.08
C ASP A 92 -0.32 6.91 13.63
N ASP A 93 -1.58 6.54 13.72
CA ASP A 93 -2.64 7.42 14.20
C ASP A 93 -2.91 7.27 15.72
N GLY A 94 -2.15 6.40 16.38
CA GLY A 94 -2.28 6.13 17.80
C GLY A 94 -3.55 5.34 18.21
N ARG A 95 -4.48 5.08 17.29
CA ARG A 95 -5.69 4.27 17.53
C ARG A 95 -5.48 2.82 17.13
N MET A 96 -5.08 2.63 15.88
CA MET A 96 -4.78 1.32 15.29
C MET A 96 -3.28 0.99 15.34
N GLY A 97 -2.45 1.92 15.84
CA GLY A 97 -1.00 1.83 15.83
C GLY A 97 -0.38 2.02 14.44
N PRO A 98 0.91 1.73 14.29
CA PRO A 98 1.57 1.78 13.00
C PRO A 98 0.85 0.95 11.96
N THR A 99 0.56 1.58 10.83
CA THR A 99 -0.29 1.05 9.77
C THR A 99 0.39 1.24 8.42
N VAL A 100 0.46 0.17 7.65
CA VAL A 100 0.92 0.15 6.25
C VAL A 100 -0.26 -0.09 5.34
N VAL A 101 -0.39 0.72 4.29
CA VAL A 101 -1.42 0.60 3.26
C VAL A 101 -0.76 0.35 1.92
N ILE A 102 -1.20 -0.68 1.20
CA ILE A 102 -0.66 -1.08 -0.10
C ILE A 102 -1.75 -1.02 -1.17
N ASP A 103 -1.47 -0.28 -2.24
CA ASP A 103 -2.31 -0.25 -3.44
C ASP A 103 -1.78 -1.27 -4.46
N HIS A 104 -2.63 -2.18 -4.87
CA HIS A 104 -2.31 -3.24 -5.82
C HIS A 104 -2.60 -2.87 -7.28
N GLY A 105 -3.07 -1.64 -7.56
CA GLY A 105 -3.22 -1.11 -8.91
C GLY A 105 -4.44 -1.59 -9.71
N ASP A 106 -5.32 -2.43 -9.10
CA ASP A 106 -6.57 -2.89 -9.71
C ASP A 106 -7.83 -2.43 -8.96
N GLY A 107 -7.67 -1.37 -8.17
CA GLY A 107 -8.67 -0.89 -7.23
C GLY A 107 -8.71 -1.67 -5.92
N THR A 108 -7.82 -2.64 -5.74
CA THR A 108 -7.66 -3.35 -4.46
C THR A 108 -6.61 -2.65 -3.62
N VAL A 109 -6.94 -2.40 -2.36
CA VAL A 109 -6.06 -1.83 -1.34
C VAL A 109 -6.09 -2.73 -0.12
N THR A 110 -4.92 -3.04 0.42
CA THR A 110 -4.78 -3.80 1.66
C THR A 110 -4.20 -2.93 2.77
N THR A 111 -4.71 -3.10 3.97
CA THR A 111 -4.28 -2.36 5.15
C THR A 111 -3.80 -3.33 6.22
N TYR A 112 -2.65 -3.03 6.79
CA TYR A 112 -1.98 -3.80 7.84
C TYR A 112 -1.77 -2.87 9.03
N ALA A 113 -2.50 -3.08 10.11
CA ALA A 113 -2.44 -2.24 11.29
C ALA A 113 -2.05 -3.04 12.55
N SER A 114 -1.88 -2.36 13.67
CA SER A 114 -1.36 -2.93 14.92
C SER A 114 0.07 -3.48 14.80
N LEU A 115 0.86 -2.87 13.90
CA LEU A 115 2.27 -3.21 13.71
C LEU A 115 3.14 -2.65 14.83
N GLN A 116 4.37 -3.13 14.94
CA GLN A 116 5.39 -2.45 15.74
C GLN A 116 5.80 -1.13 15.09
N VAL A 117 6.38 -0.25 15.89
CA VAL A 117 6.93 1.03 15.42
C VAL A 117 8.03 0.80 14.37
N ASP A 118 8.17 1.77 13.47
CA ASP A 118 9.18 1.77 12.41
C ASP A 118 9.09 0.58 11.44
N PRO A 119 7.96 0.42 10.70
CA PRO A 119 7.90 -0.54 9.59
C PRO A 119 9.05 -0.35 8.61
N PRO A 120 9.63 -1.43 8.03
CA PRO A 120 10.82 -1.35 7.18
C PRO A 120 10.53 -0.84 5.76
N VAL A 121 9.34 -0.33 5.48
CA VAL A 121 8.90 0.19 4.18
C VAL A 121 8.44 1.64 4.31
N LEU A 122 8.52 2.37 3.20
CA LEU A 122 8.10 3.76 3.10
C LEU A 122 7.04 3.93 2.02
N ALA A 123 6.25 5.01 2.12
CA ALA A 123 5.31 5.38 1.07
C ALA A 123 6.04 5.57 -0.26
N GLY A 124 5.53 4.93 -1.31
CA GLY A 124 6.15 4.89 -2.64
C GLY A 124 6.97 3.63 -2.93
N ASP A 125 7.31 2.83 -1.92
CA ASP A 125 8.04 1.59 -2.13
C ASP A 125 7.19 0.57 -2.90
N HIS A 126 7.83 -0.13 -3.83
CA HIS A 126 7.22 -1.26 -4.52
C HIS A 126 7.54 -2.55 -3.76
N VAL A 127 6.52 -3.35 -3.52
CA VAL A 127 6.62 -4.62 -2.79
C VAL A 127 6.05 -5.76 -3.60
N GLU A 128 6.62 -6.93 -3.43
CA GLU A 128 6.13 -8.19 -4.02
C GLU A 128 5.35 -8.98 -2.95
N ALA A 129 4.56 -9.96 -3.38
CA ALA A 129 3.94 -10.90 -2.46
C ALA A 129 5.02 -11.60 -1.61
N GLY A 130 4.85 -11.62 -0.28
CA GLY A 130 5.82 -12.18 0.65
C GLY A 130 6.93 -11.21 1.10
N THR A 131 6.97 -9.98 0.59
CA THR A 131 7.89 -8.96 1.11
C THR A 131 7.51 -8.59 2.55
N VAL A 132 8.48 -8.61 3.47
CA VAL A 132 8.26 -8.19 4.86
C VAL A 132 8.01 -6.68 4.90
N ILE A 133 6.86 -6.29 5.42
CA ILE A 133 6.41 -4.90 5.49
C ILE A 133 6.27 -4.38 6.92
N GLY A 134 6.41 -5.25 7.91
CA GLY A 134 6.34 -4.92 9.32
C GLY A 134 6.42 -6.15 10.20
N THR A 135 6.18 -5.95 11.47
CA THR A 135 6.07 -7.02 12.47
C THR A 135 4.85 -6.78 13.35
N VAL A 136 4.26 -7.86 13.85
CA VAL A 136 3.10 -7.82 14.74
C VAL A 136 3.45 -7.02 16.00
N GLY A 137 2.61 -6.06 16.33
CA GLY A 137 2.70 -5.26 17.53
C GLY A 137 1.57 -5.55 18.54
N ASN A 138 1.55 -4.76 19.59
CA ASN A 138 0.46 -4.66 20.55
C ASN A 138 0.18 -3.15 20.74
N THR A 139 -0.06 -2.47 19.64
CA THR A 139 -0.05 -1.01 19.54
C THR A 139 -1.44 -0.43 19.30
N SER A 140 -2.41 -1.26 18.87
CA SER A 140 -3.79 -0.83 18.70
C SER A 140 -4.46 -0.55 20.05
N LEU A 141 -4.88 0.70 20.28
CA LEU A 141 -5.64 1.08 21.46
C LEU A 141 -7.11 0.66 21.36
N THR A 142 -7.65 0.59 20.15
CA THR A 142 -9.03 0.18 19.90
C THR A 142 -9.26 -1.31 20.04
N GLU A 143 -8.19 -2.11 20.00
CA GLU A 143 -8.22 -3.58 20.06
C GLU A 143 -7.26 -4.12 21.14
N ALA A 144 -6.96 -3.30 22.14
CA ALA A 144 -6.00 -3.63 23.20
C ALA A 144 -6.35 -4.91 23.98
N ALA A 145 -7.62 -5.27 24.08
CA ALA A 145 -8.06 -6.50 24.73
C ALA A 145 -7.65 -7.79 23.98
N LEU A 146 -7.32 -7.68 22.69
CA LEU A 146 -6.88 -8.82 21.87
C LEU A 146 -5.40 -9.18 22.10
N GLY A 147 -4.63 -8.27 22.70
CA GLY A 147 -3.18 -8.44 22.85
C GLY A 147 -2.44 -8.25 21.51
N ALA A 148 -1.33 -8.97 21.33
CA ALA A 148 -0.56 -8.87 20.10
C ALA A 148 -1.30 -9.54 18.93
N HIS A 149 -1.58 -8.77 17.88
CA HIS A 149 -2.30 -9.22 16.70
C HIS A 149 -1.98 -8.34 15.49
N LEU A 150 -2.31 -8.82 14.31
CA LEU A 150 -2.38 -8.03 13.08
C LEU A 150 -3.85 -7.75 12.76
N HIS A 151 -4.21 -6.48 12.65
CA HIS A 151 -5.47 -6.10 11.99
C HIS A 151 -5.22 -6.01 10.48
N PHE A 152 -5.92 -6.85 9.72
CA PHE A 152 -5.80 -6.94 8.27
C PHE A 152 -7.13 -6.66 7.59
N SER A 153 -7.18 -5.67 6.73
CA SER A 153 -8.37 -5.36 5.95
C SER A 153 -8.09 -5.22 4.46
N VAL A 154 -9.11 -5.49 3.67
CA VAL A 154 -9.08 -5.39 2.21
C VAL A 154 -10.22 -4.51 1.74
N SER A 155 -9.94 -3.58 0.85
CA SER A 155 -10.96 -2.83 0.14
C SER A 155 -10.81 -3.00 -1.36
N LYS A 156 -11.92 -3.01 -2.08
CA LYS A 156 -11.96 -3.03 -3.53
C LYS A 156 -12.83 -1.89 -4.04
N ASN A 157 -12.24 -1.04 -4.88
CA ASN A 157 -12.92 0.17 -5.38
C ASN A 157 -13.52 1.04 -4.26
N GLY A 158 -12.82 1.13 -3.12
CA GLY A 158 -13.23 1.92 -1.96
C GLY A 158 -14.27 1.27 -1.06
N GLN A 159 -14.62 0.00 -1.29
CA GLN A 159 -15.55 -0.76 -0.44
C GLN A 159 -14.81 -1.87 0.29
N ALA A 160 -15.03 -2.01 1.60
CA ALA A 160 -14.49 -3.11 2.37
C ALA A 160 -15.04 -4.45 1.87
N VAL A 161 -14.16 -5.42 1.72
CA VAL A 161 -14.48 -6.79 1.31
C VAL A 161 -13.91 -7.78 2.31
N ASP A 162 -14.51 -8.96 2.38
CA ASP A 162 -14.03 -10.00 3.29
C ASP A 162 -12.59 -10.41 2.92
N PRO A 163 -11.62 -10.21 3.83
CA PRO A 163 -10.24 -10.61 3.58
C PRO A 163 -10.10 -12.12 3.35
N ALA A 164 -10.96 -12.95 3.94
CA ALA A 164 -10.93 -14.41 3.74
C ALA A 164 -11.26 -14.79 2.30
N GLU A 165 -12.21 -14.09 1.67
CA GLU A 165 -12.53 -14.30 0.24
C GLU A 165 -11.39 -13.82 -0.68
N TYR A 166 -10.66 -12.80 -0.27
CA TYR A 166 -9.53 -12.28 -1.04
C TYR A 166 -8.30 -13.19 -0.96
N LEU A 167 -8.06 -13.79 0.20
CA LEU A 167 -6.92 -14.69 0.42
C LEU A 167 -7.16 -16.10 -0.15
N GLY A 168 -8.41 -16.53 -0.34
CA GLY A 168 -8.79 -17.80 -0.96
C GLY A 168 -8.90 -18.95 0.02
#